data_7b3f190989230413228ce9de2ebba18a
#
_entry.id   7b3f190989230413228ce9de2ebba18a
#
_cell.length_a   1.000
_cell.length_b   1.000
_cell.length_c   1.000
_cell.angle_alpha   90.00
_cell.angle_beta   90.00
_cell.angle_gamma   90.00
#
_symmetry.space_group_name_H-M   'P 1'
#
loop_
_entity.id
_entity.type
_entity.pdbx_description
1 polymer ?
#
loop_
_entity_poly.entity_id
_entity_poly.type
_entity_poly.pdbx_seq_one_letter_code
_entity_poly.pdbx_strand_id
1 'polypeptide(L)'
;MFKQELGFYLGNEKPDGFSGFVDENNLFLTVEIEVGITPDIGRELTFYIREKIRLLKIENLQQFDIFISNIIKEKNLPSGFSFSAGYLKGDIFYLKTINQGKIYIRRNNKLVLLIDSDKTASGFIKIDDVFVFTFSNFVRLLGGEEGLNNKFDHRPIPKIIDEITPELLTKDDHGTAALFLQLKKIDEEEKPIDNFFEVPKKLGSALNLKSYYIRFGQQKILTFITVFILGLILFWSVGIGVIRRKSENNQKKINLTKELISQKLSQAEEVSFLNMSSALSLIADSKDEANKIKKELGVKSYELSGIDKIIYDSENKILKKEEKKYTEFFDLTVDDKNAKGDKIYLNDDNLLVSDKSRGVLYEFSLTKKSLDKDQSIEIKKSSLIALFEDKKYFYVEGAGVYQMVDGKAKKVIENDKEWGKIIDLVVFNGNIYLLDQGKNEIWKYMSAELGFGGKNSYFQPDQSFNLSSVNSFSIDGSVYIAGDSIMFKFTSGLQDAFKTNLPDDNIDVNKIFTTKDLEKVYGWDKKRGTIYIMGKNGNYQEQVNSKILSTASDFVVHKEIIYVIQGSKIYKIE
;
A
#
# COMPACT_ATOMS: atom_id res chain seq x y z
N MET A 1 -29.03 16.84 3.24
CA MET A 1 -27.65 16.33 3.16
C MET A 1 -27.19 16.51 1.72
N PHE A 2 -25.97 16.99 1.46
CA PHE A 2 -25.49 17.21 0.10
C PHE A 2 -24.67 15.99 -0.34
N LYS A 3 -24.82 15.59 -1.61
CA LYS A 3 -23.90 14.67 -2.28
C LYS A 3 -22.76 15.51 -2.85
N GLN A 4 -21.53 15.10 -2.58
CA GLN A 4 -20.32 15.77 -3.06
C GLN A 4 -19.84 15.05 -4.32
N GLU A 5 -19.57 15.80 -5.38
CA GLU A 5 -18.91 15.31 -6.59
C GLU A 5 -17.59 16.06 -6.72
N LEU A 6 -16.50 15.31 -6.84
CA LEU A 6 -15.15 15.82 -6.82
C LEU A 6 -14.44 15.57 -8.14
N GLY A 7 -13.53 16.45 -8.48
CA GLY A 7 -12.56 16.27 -9.55
C GLY A 7 -11.28 16.99 -9.23
N PHE A 8 -10.14 16.44 -9.66
CA PHE A 8 -8.83 17.02 -9.36
C PHE A 8 -7.98 17.09 -10.60
N TYR A 9 -7.17 18.12 -10.66
CA TYR A 9 -6.08 18.27 -11.60
C TYR A 9 -4.77 18.42 -10.83
N LEU A 10 -3.75 17.70 -11.26
CA LEU A 10 -2.37 17.85 -10.81
C LEU A 10 -1.48 17.98 -12.04
N GLY A 11 -0.69 19.03 -12.09
CA GLY A 11 0.33 19.24 -13.11
C GLY A 11 1.52 18.29 -12.97
N ASN A 12 2.47 18.39 -13.91
CA ASN A 12 3.68 17.58 -13.89
C ASN A 12 4.51 17.79 -12.62
N GLU A 13 5.05 16.74 -12.06
CA GLU A 13 5.86 16.79 -10.85
C GLU A 13 7.19 17.52 -11.09
N LYS A 14 7.56 18.41 -10.19
CA LYS A 14 8.86 19.11 -10.20
C LYS A 14 9.85 18.39 -9.30
N PRO A 15 11.15 18.35 -9.65
CA PRO A 15 12.17 17.74 -8.79
C PRO A 15 12.34 18.43 -7.42
N ASP A 16 12.12 19.74 -7.37
CA ASP A 16 12.35 20.62 -6.21
C ASP A 16 11.09 21.37 -5.73
N GLY A 17 9.92 20.91 -6.16
CA GLY A 17 8.62 21.48 -5.81
C GLY A 17 7.55 20.41 -5.63
N PHE A 18 6.36 20.83 -5.21
CA PHE A 18 5.25 19.92 -4.97
C PHE A 18 3.90 20.56 -5.24
N SER A 19 2.99 19.78 -5.83
CA SER A 19 1.57 20.12 -5.92
C SER A 19 0.74 18.94 -5.45
N GLY A 20 -0.30 19.19 -4.67
CA GLY A 20 -1.13 18.14 -4.14
C GLY A 20 -2.48 18.63 -3.65
N PHE A 21 -3.32 17.69 -3.25
CA PHE A 21 -4.61 17.99 -2.64
C PHE A 21 -4.91 17.07 -1.46
N VAL A 22 -5.82 17.54 -0.61
CA VAL A 22 -6.41 16.76 0.48
C VAL A 22 -7.92 16.85 0.37
N ASP A 23 -8.57 15.70 0.38
CA ASP A 23 -10.01 15.52 0.54
C ASP A 23 -10.20 14.50 1.66
N GLU A 24 -10.48 15.01 2.87
CA GLU A 24 -10.60 14.18 4.06
C GLU A 24 -11.49 14.86 5.09
N ASN A 25 -12.47 14.13 5.65
CA ASN A 25 -13.32 14.57 6.75
C ASN A 25 -13.93 15.98 6.56
N ASN A 26 -14.48 16.26 5.35
CA ASN A 26 -15.01 17.55 4.91
C ASN A 26 -13.97 18.69 4.77
N LEU A 27 -12.68 18.38 4.83
CA LEU A 27 -11.59 19.27 4.45
C LEU A 27 -11.28 19.09 2.96
N PHE A 28 -11.31 20.16 2.22
CA PHE A 28 -10.91 20.26 0.80
C PHE A 28 -9.75 21.22 0.73
N LEU A 29 -8.57 20.76 0.31
CA LEU A 29 -7.39 21.59 0.30
C LEU A 29 -6.52 21.25 -0.90
N THR A 30 -6.02 22.29 -1.57
CA THR A 30 -4.90 22.18 -2.50
C THR A 30 -3.68 22.88 -1.92
N VAL A 31 -2.51 22.31 -2.20
CA VAL A 31 -1.20 22.84 -1.83
C VAL A 31 -0.31 22.92 -3.04
N GLU A 32 0.40 24.02 -3.18
CA GLU A 32 1.48 24.22 -4.15
C GLU A 32 2.70 24.77 -3.43
N ILE A 33 3.87 24.17 -3.70
CA ILE A 33 5.17 24.61 -3.20
C ILE A 33 6.08 24.72 -4.41
N GLU A 34 6.43 25.93 -4.78
CA GLU A 34 7.13 26.20 -6.04
C GLU A 34 8.55 25.63 -6.04
N VAL A 35 9.27 25.82 -4.94
CA VAL A 35 10.67 25.39 -4.75
C VAL A 35 10.97 25.13 -3.27
N GLY A 36 11.97 24.31 -3.01
CA GLY A 36 12.55 24.15 -1.67
C GLY A 36 12.11 22.88 -0.94
N ILE A 37 11.36 21.99 -1.59
CA ILE A 37 11.08 20.64 -1.07
C ILE A 37 11.09 19.63 -2.21
N THR A 38 11.44 18.39 -1.87
CA THR A 38 11.24 17.27 -2.76
C THR A 38 9.75 16.84 -2.78
N PRO A 39 9.28 16.22 -3.85
CA PRO A 39 7.92 15.66 -3.92
C PRO A 39 7.56 14.76 -2.74
N ASP A 40 8.51 14.01 -2.19
CA ASP A 40 8.29 13.12 -1.03
C ASP A 40 7.91 13.91 0.23
N ILE A 41 8.59 15.01 0.52
CA ILE A 41 8.27 15.90 1.65
C ILE A 41 6.87 16.50 1.45
N GLY A 42 6.52 16.86 0.22
CA GLY A 42 5.19 17.35 -0.10
C GLY A 42 4.08 16.29 0.11
N ARG A 43 4.34 15.06 -0.25
CA ARG A 43 3.45 13.92 0.04
C ARG A 43 3.30 13.69 1.55
N GLU A 44 4.39 13.75 2.31
CA GLU A 44 4.33 13.69 3.78
C GLU A 44 3.50 14.82 4.38
N LEU A 45 3.56 16.01 3.81
CA LEU A 45 2.74 17.14 4.25
C LEU A 45 1.25 16.85 4.05
N THR A 46 0.85 16.38 2.86
CA THR A 46 -0.57 16.06 2.59
C THR A 46 -1.06 14.91 3.48
N PHE A 47 -0.24 13.90 3.71
CA PHE A 47 -0.54 12.83 4.65
C PHE A 47 -0.72 13.35 6.07
N TYR A 48 0.20 14.19 6.55
CA TYR A 48 0.12 14.80 7.87
C TYR A 48 -1.17 15.61 8.06
N ILE A 49 -1.58 16.38 7.04
CA ILE A 49 -2.82 17.16 7.08
C ILE A 49 -4.03 16.23 7.21
N ARG A 50 -4.07 15.13 6.45
CA ARG A 50 -5.14 14.11 6.53
C ARG A 50 -5.24 13.51 7.93
N GLU A 51 -4.14 13.08 8.51
CA GLU A 51 -4.12 12.51 9.86
C GLU A 51 -4.59 13.51 10.92
N LYS A 52 -4.15 14.75 10.83
CA LYS A 52 -4.56 15.80 11.78
C LYS A 52 -6.05 16.09 11.71
N ILE A 53 -6.64 16.21 10.51
CA ILE A 53 -8.07 16.55 10.36
C ILE A 53 -8.99 15.38 10.77
N ARG A 54 -8.53 14.13 10.67
CA ARG A 54 -9.27 12.96 11.15
C ARG A 54 -9.51 13.01 12.66
N LEU A 55 -8.57 13.57 13.40
CA LEU A 55 -8.59 13.66 14.86
C LEU A 55 -9.29 14.92 15.37
N LEU A 56 -9.55 15.89 14.51
CA LEU A 56 -10.09 17.19 14.88
C LEU A 56 -11.52 17.37 14.39
N LYS A 57 -12.31 18.02 15.25
CA LYS A 57 -13.65 18.49 14.90
C LYS A 57 -13.62 20.01 14.88
N ILE A 58 -13.75 20.59 13.68
CA ILE A 58 -13.76 22.04 13.49
C ILE A 58 -15.18 22.57 13.66
N GLU A 59 -15.39 23.44 14.62
CA GLU A 59 -16.70 23.96 14.97
C GLU A 59 -16.98 25.36 14.42
N ASN A 60 -15.95 26.14 14.09
CA ASN A 60 -16.08 27.51 13.60
C ASN A 60 -14.88 27.95 12.75
N LEU A 61 -15.01 29.10 12.09
CA LEU A 61 -14.00 29.68 11.22
C LEU A 61 -12.66 29.92 11.93
N GLN A 62 -12.67 30.34 13.19
CA GLN A 62 -11.45 30.61 13.96
C GLN A 62 -10.66 29.31 14.20
N GLN A 63 -11.34 28.21 14.54
CA GLN A 63 -10.68 26.90 14.70
C GLN A 63 -10.11 26.40 13.38
N PHE A 64 -10.80 26.63 12.26
CA PHE A 64 -10.30 26.31 10.93
C PHE A 64 -9.04 27.14 10.59
N ASP A 65 -9.06 28.42 10.87
CA ASP A 65 -7.91 29.31 10.66
C ASP A 65 -6.70 28.88 11.49
N ILE A 66 -6.91 28.54 12.77
CA ILE A 66 -5.86 28.02 13.67
C ILE A 66 -5.33 26.69 13.16
N PHE A 67 -6.19 25.78 12.69
CA PHE A 67 -5.80 24.49 12.15
C PHE A 67 -4.81 24.64 10.99
N ILE A 68 -5.13 25.45 9.98
CA ILE A 68 -4.24 25.69 8.84
C ILE A 68 -2.94 26.40 9.28
N SER A 69 -3.03 27.36 10.19
CA SER A 69 -1.88 28.10 10.70
C SER A 69 -0.91 27.20 11.49
N ASN A 70 -1.44 26.22 12.25
CA ASN A 70 -0.62 25.25 12.97
C ASN A 70 0.12 24.30 12.02
N ILE A 71 -0.52 23.85 10.93
CA ILE A 71 0.14 23.02 9.90
C ILE A 71 1.38 23.74 9.34
N ILE A 72 1.23 25.01 8.98
CA ILE A 72 2.32 25.81 8.43
C ILE A 72 3.48 25.92 9.42
N LYS A 73 3.16 26.21 10.67
CA LYS A 73 4.15 26.39 11.74
C LYS A 73 4.84 25.06 12.09
N GLU A 74 4.08 23.98 12.25
CA GLU A 74 4.62 22.67 12.65
C GLU A 74 5.51 22.05 11.57
N LYS A 75 5.19 22.31 10.29
CA LYS A 75 5.96 21.76 9.16
C LYS A 75 7.03 22.70 8.63
N ASN A 76 7.14 23.91 9.16
CA ASN A 76 8.14 24.91 8.76
C ASN A 76 8.26 25.05 7.23
N LEU A 77 7.11 25.33 6.58
CA LEU A 77 7.03 25.34 5.11
C LEU A 77 7.92 26.44 4.51
N PRO A 78 8.54 26.20 3.33
CA PRO A 78 9.37 27.21 2.65
C PRO A 78 8.54 28.40 2.21
N SER A 79 9.17 29.55 1.97
CA SER A 79 8.50 30.82 1.64
C SER A 79 7.64 30.79 0.37
N GLY A 80 7.87 29.83 -0.52
CA GLY A 80 7.12 29.66 -1.79
C GLY A 80 5.91 28.73 -1.71
N PHE A 81 5.42 28.41 -0.50
CA PHE A 81 4.20 27.60 -0.38
C PHE A 81 2.93 28.42 -0.60
N SER A 82 1.89 27.75 -1.10
CA SER A 82 0.54 28.33 -1.26
C SER A 82 -0.53 27.31 -0.87
N PHE A 83 -1.58 27.75 -0.20
CA PHE A 83 -2.75 26.92 0.15
C PHE A 83 -4.05 27.55 -0.36
N SER A 84 -4.96 26.66 -0.78
CA SER A 84 -6.36 26.98 -1.01
C SER A 84 -7.19 25.91 -0.32
N ALA A 85 -7.90 26.26 0.76
CA ALA A 85 -8.52 25.31 1.68
C ALA A 85 -9.96 25.67 2.04
N GLY A 86 -10.81 24.66 2.20
CA GLY A 86 -12.17 24.78 2.67
C GLY A 86 -12.57 23.66 3.61
N TYR A 87 -13.36 23.95 4.61
CA TYR A 87 -13.94 22.97 5.54
C TYR A 87 -15.45 23.11 5.59
N LEU A 88 -16.17 22.03 5.25
CA LEU A 88 -17.63 22.01 5.19
C LEU A 88 -18.22 21.50 6.50
N LYS A 89 -18.98 22.35 7.19
CA LYS A 89 -19.75 22.00 8.38
C LYS A 89 -21.25 22.22 8.17
N GLY A 90 -21.97 21.15 7.95
CA GLY A 90 -23.41 21.24 7.64
C GLY A 90 -23.65 21.99 6.33
N ASP A 91 -24.23 23.17 6.40
CA ASP A 91 -24.50 24.08 5.28
C ASP A 91 -23.57 25.31 5.24
N ILE A 92 -22.57 25.36 6.10
CA ILE A 92 -21.59 26.42 6.18
C ILE A 92 -20.24 25.93 5.65
N PHE A 93 -19.64 26.72 4.77
CA PHE A 93 -18.29 26.48 4.26
C PHE A 93 -17.32 27.51 4.86
N TYR A 94 -16.29 27.04 5.56
CA TYR A 94 -15.16 27.85 6.02
C TYR A 94 -14.08 27.79 4.96
N LEU A 95 -13.56 28.94 4.53
CA LEU A 95 -12.59 29.07 3.44
C LEU A 95 -11.35 29.81 3.90
N LYS A 96 -10.18 29.38 3.44
CA LYS A 96 -8.90 30.07 3.67
C LYS A 96 -7.99 29.92 2.46
N THR A 97 -7.36 31.02 2.09
CA THR A 97 -6.27 31.06 1.09
C THR A 97 -5.00 31.61 1.71
N ILE A 98 -3.86 31.18 1.18
CA ILE A 98 -2.53 31.67 1.57
C ILE A 98 -1.70 31.86 0.32
N ASN A 99 -0.98 32.95 0.25
CA ASN A 99 -0.13 33.38 -0.87
C ASN A 99 -0.89 33.35 -2.21
N GLN A 100 -0.51 32.50 -3.17
CA GLN A 100 -1.11 32.41 -4.51
C GLN A 100 -2.42 31.60 -4.57
N GLY A 101 -2.93 31.17 -3.40
CA GLY A 101 -4.18 30.42 -3.32
C GLY A 101 -5.38 31.24 -3.78
N LYS A 102 -6.29 30.59 -4.50
CA LYS A 102 -7.55 31.16 -4.99
C LYS A 102 -8.70 30.19 -4.80
N ILE A 103 -9.86 30.70 -4.38
CA ILE A 103 -11.10 29.93 -4.32
C ILE A 103 -12.18 30.63 -5.13
N TYR A 104 -12.70 29.91 -6.12
CA TYR A 104 -13.83 30.36 -6.93
C TYR A 104 -15.09 29.61 -6.55
N ILE A 105 -16.23 30.26 -6.74
CA ILE A 105 -17.55 29.63 -6.74
C ILE A 105 -18.23 29.84 -8.08
N ARG A 106 -18.83 28.78 -8.62
CA ARG A 106 -19.79 28.89 -9.69
C ARG A 106 -21.19 28.67 -9.12
N ARG A 107 -21.99 29.73 -9.18
CA ARG A 107 -23.38 29.77 -8.73
C ARG A 107 -24.24 30.44 -9.79
N ASN A 108 -25.39 29.88 -10.12
CA ASN A 108 -26.27 30.40 -11.16
C ASN A 108 -25.54 30.62 -12.51
N ASN A 109 -24.74 29.68 -12.93
CA ASN A 109 -23.93 29.70 -14.17
C ASN A 109 -22.90 30.84 -14.26
N LYS A 110 -22.58 31.48 -13.16
CA LYS A 110 -21.57 32.53 -13.12
C LYS A 110 -20.43 32.14 -12.16
N LEU A 111 -19.20 32.15 -12.68
CA LEU A 111 -17.99 31.97 -11.88
C LEU A 111 -17.59 33.28 -11.22
N VAL A 112 -17.29 33.26 -9.94
CA VAL A 112 -16.88 34.40 -9.15
C VAL A 112 -15.72 34.04 -8.24
N LEU A 113 -14.67 34.84 -8.18
CA LEU A 113 -13.62 34.71 -7.20
C LEU A 113 -14.20 35.06 -5.81
N LEU A 114 -14.14 34.12 -4.86
CA LEU A 114 -14.61 34.33 -3.49
C LEU A 114 -13.52 34.97 -2.63
N ILE A 115 -12.37 34.35 -2.59
CA ILE A 115 -11.20 34.81 -1.83
C ILE A 115 -9.91 34.45 -2.56
N ASP A 116 -8.90 35.29 -2.35
CA ASP A 116 -7.52 35.14 -2.82
C ASP A 116 -6.55 35.66 -1.78
N SER A 117 -5.25 35.38 -1.96
CA SER A 117 -4.18 35.80 -1.06
C SER A 117 -4.42 35.33 0.38
N ASP A 118 -3.99 36.06 1.39
CA ASP A 118 -4.05 35.66 2.80
C ASP A 118 -5.40 36.01 3.45
N LYS A 119 -6.49 35.44 2.94
CA LYS A 119 -7.85 35.70 3.41
C LYS A 119 -8.55 34.49 3.99
N THR A 120 -9.47 34.75 4.89
CA THR A 120 -10.45 33.80 5.42
C THR A 120 -11.87 34.32 5.19
N ALA A 121 -12.79 33.40 4.92
CA ALA A 121 -14.21 33.71 4.77
C ALA A 121 -15.08 32.53 5.23
N SER A 122 -16.35 32.79 5.47
CA SER A 122 -17.36 31.76 5.63
C SER A 122 -18.66 32.15 4.94
N GLY A 123 -19.40 31.15 4.49
CA GLY A 123 -20.66 31.40 3.79
C GLY A 123 -21.54 30.16 3.73
N PHE A 124 -22.82 30.40 3.46
CA PHE A 124 -23.77 29.33 3.25
C PHE A 124 -23.65 28.76 1.82
N ILE A 125 -23.60 27.45 1.73
CA ILE A 125 -23.63 26.72 0.47
C ILE A 125 -25.06 26.59 -0.07
N LYS A 126 -25.19 26.42 -1.37
CA LYS A 126 -26.45 26.09 -2.05
C LYS A 126 -26.26 24.82 -2.90
N ILE A 127 -27.39 24.22 -3.21
CA ILE A 127 -27.44 23.11 -4.16
C ILE A 127 -26.88 23.57 -5.50
N ASP A 128 -26.09 22.71 -6.14
CA ASP A 128 -25.41 22.93 -7.42
C ASP A 128 -24.29 24.00 -7.41
N ASP A 129 -23.90 24.49 -6.23
CA ASP A 129 -22.67 25.26 -6.12
C ASP A 129 -21.46 24.38 -6.53
N VAL A 130 -20.59 24.95 -7.34
CA VAL A 130 -19.29 24.37 -7.66
C VAL A 130 -18.19 25.25 -7.12
N PHE A 131 -17.38 24.72 -6.21
CA PHE A 131 -16.19 25.38 -5.69
C PHE A 131 -14.95 24.90 -6.44
N VAL A 132 -14.02 25.82 -6.72
CA VAL A 132 -12.72 25.50 -7.32
C VAL A 132 -11.62 26.04 -6.40
N PHE A 133 -10.85 25.12 -5.82
CA PHE A 133 -9.68 25.42 -5.00
C PHE A 133 -8.45 25.31 -5.88
N THR A 134 -7.69 26.38 -6.05
CA THR A 134 -6.59 26.40 -7.01
C THR A 134 -5.60 27.54 -6.72
N PHE A 135 -4.73 27.83 -7.69
CA PHE A 135 -3.66 28.82 -7.61
C PHE A 135 -3.68 29.75 -8.83
N SER A 136 -3.01 30.88 -8.69
CA SER A 136 -2.91 31.87 -9.77
C SER A 136 -2.36 31.29 -11.06
N ASN A 137 -1.41 30.37 -10.98
CA ASN A 137 -0.79 29.73 -12.14
C ASN A 137 -1.78 28.87 -12.94
N PHE A 138 -2.60 28.05 -12.26
CA PHE A 138 -3.64 27.25 -12.90
C PHE A 138 -4.60 28.10 -13.72
N VAL A 139 -5.11 29.19 -13.11
CA VAL A 139 -6.04 30.10 -13.77
C VAL A 139 -5.40 30.76 -14.98
N ARG A 140 -4.13 31.19 -14.87
CA ARG A 140 -3.36 31.79 -15.96
C ARG A 140 -3.21 30.81 -17.15
N LEU A 141 -2.90 29.54 -16.88
CA LEU A 141 -2.75 28.50 -17.91
C LEU A 141 -4.05 28.22 -18.67
N LEU A 142 -5.21 28.39 -18.04
CA LEU A 142 -6.51 28.28 -18.68
C LEU A 142 -6.95 29.54 -19.46
N GLY A 143 -6.14 30.60 -19.49
CA GLY A 143 -6.49 31.83 -20.17
C GLY A 143 -7.22 32.85 -19.27
N GLY A 144 -6.99 32.78 -17.95
CA GLY A 144 -7.61 33.66 -16.96
C GLY A 144 -8.98 33.14 -16.45
N GLU A 145 -9.70 34.00 -15.74
CA GLU A 145 -11.00 33.67 -15.15
C GLU A 145 -12.07 33.38 -16.21
N GLU A 146 -12.01 34.03 -17.34
CA GLU A 146 -12.91 33.82 -18.47
C GLU A 146 -12.66 32.43 -19.07
N GLY A 147 -11.40 32.04 -19.28
CA GLY A 147 -11.02 30.71 -19.75
C GLY A 147 -11.47 29.60 -18.80
N LEU A 148 -11.31 29.78 -17.50
CA LEU A 148 -11.81 28.86 -16.49
C LEU A 148 -13.35 28.78 -16.52
N ASN A 149 -14.06 29.92 -16.62
CA ASN A 149 -15.52 29.93 -16.67
C ASN A 149 -16.07 29.18 -17.89
N ASN A 150 -15.41 29.29 -19.04
CA ASN A 150 -15.85 28.65 -20.30
C ASN A 150 -15.74 27.10 -20.24
N LYS A 151 -14.98 26.54 -19.29
CA LYS A 151 -14.90 25.08 -19.11
C LYS A 151 -16.14 24.48 -18.46
N PHE A 152 -16.99 25.29 -17.84
CA PHE A 152 -18.16 24.79 -17.10
C PHE A 152 -19.43 24.59 -17.93
N ASP A 153 -19.46 24.79 -19.22
CA ASP A 153 -20.66 24.76 -20.07
C ASP A 153 -21.56 23.54 -19.84
N HIS A 154 -22.38 23.56 -18.77
CA HIS A 154 -23.33 22.53 -18.35
C HIS A 154 -22.77 21.08 -18.23
N ARG A 155 -21.46 20.93 -18.03
CA ARG A 155 -20.78 19.65 -17.96
C ARG A 155 -20.59 19.19 -16.51
N PRO A 156 -20.70 17.89 -16.24
CA PRO A 156 -20.33 17.35 -14.94
C PRO A 156 -18.80 17.49 -14.72
N ILE A 157 -18.38 17.60 -13.46
CA ILE A 157 -16.96 17.81 -13.08
C ILE A 157 -16.00 16.82 -13.74
N PRO A 158 -16.26 15.49 -13.82
CA PRO A 158 -15.33 14.58 -14.47
C PRO A 158 -15.04 14.95 -15.93
N LYS A 159 -16.04 15.37 -16.70
CA LYS A 159 -15.84 15.81 -18.09
C LYS A 159 -15.04 17.10 -18.20
N ILE A 160 -15.16 18.01 -17.23
CA ILE A 160 -14.34 19.22 -17.16
C ILE A 160 -12.88 18.83 -16.96
N ILE A 161 -12.60 17.90 -16.05
CA ILE A 161 -11.24 17.41 -15.79
C ILE A 161 -10.66 16.71 -17.01
N ASP A 162 -11.43 15.84 -17.66
CA ASP A 162 -11.03 15.12 -18.89
C ASP A 162 -10.63 16.10 -20.02
N GLU A 163 -11.28 17.26 -20.11
CA GLU A 163 -10.98 18.29 -21.11
C GLU A 163 -9.76 19.15 -20.75
N ILE A 164 -9.67 19.59 -19.51
CA ILE A 164 -8.58 20.50 -19.11
C ILE A 164 -7.24 19.78 -18.95
N THR A 165 -7.24 18.50 -18.59
CA THR A 165 -6.01 17.74 -18.35
C THR A 165 -5.10 17.68 -19.57
N PRO A 166 -5.55 17.22 -20.78
CA PRO A 166 -4.71 17.25 -21.97
C PRO A 166 -4.29 18.65 -22.39
N GLU A 167 -5.19 19.63 -22.26
CA GLU A 167 -4.89 21.02 -22.61
C GLU A 167 -3.75 21.59 -21.75
N LEU A 168 -3.78 21.37 -20.44
CA LEU A 168 -2.78 21.88 -19.53
C LEU A 168 -1.44 21.15 -19.66
N LEU A 169 -1.47 19.83 -19.87
CA LEU A 169 -0.25 19.05 -20.11
C LEU A 169 0.49 19.53 -21.38
N THR A 170 -0.22 19.96 -22.43
CA THR A 170 0.40 20.49 -23.65
C THR A 170 1.00 21.88 -23.46
N LYS A 171 0.61 22.62 -22.42
CA LYS A 171 1.11 23.96 -22.09
C LYS A 171 2.32 23.94 -21.15
N ASP A 172 2.95 22.78 -21.00
CA ASP A 172 4.14 22.57 -20.15
C ASP A 172 3.88 22.99 -18.69
N ASP A 173 2.75 22.52 -18.14
CA ASP A 173 2.40 22.78 -16.76
C ASP A 173 3.36 22.08 -15.82
N HIS A 174 4.14 22.86 -15.11
CA HIS A 174 5.08 22.42 -14.10
C HIS A 174 4.51 22.62 -12.70
N GLY A 175 3.59 21.75 -12.30
CA GLY A 175 3.23 21.56 -10.91
C GLY A 175 2.26 22.59 -10.34
N THR A 176 1.09 22.77 -10.97
CA THR A 176 -0.05 23.40 -10.28
C THR A 176 -1.13 22.37 -9.95
N ALA A 177 -2.07 22.75 -9.09
CA ALA A 177 -3.17 21.89 -8.67
C ALA A 177 -4.51 22.61 -8.68
N ALA A 178 -5.57 21.85 -8.94
CA ALA A 178 -6.94 22.33 -8.76
C ALA A 178 -7.84 21.20 -8.24
N LEU A 179 -8.73 21.54 -7.30
CA LEU A 179 -9.77 20.67 -6.79
C LEU A 179 -11.13 21.32 -7.07
N PHE A 180 -12.01 20.59 -7.71
CA PHE A 180 -13.38 20.96 -8.03
C PHE A 180 -14.32 20.20 -7.12
N LEU A 181 -15.23 20.89 -6.46
CA LEU A 181 -16.22 20.31 -5.57
C LEU A 181 -17.62 20.81 -5.98
N GLN A 182 -18.48 19.93 -6.43
CA GLN A 182 -19.91 20.20 -6.67
C GLN A 182 -20.75 19.63 -5.53
N LEU A 183 -21.72 20.42 -5.07
CA LEU A 183 -22.66 20.05 -4.02
C LEU A 183 -24.01 19.79 -4.67
N LYS A 184 -24.39 18.53 -4.81
CA LYS A 184 -25.67 18.10 -5.42
C LYS A 184 -26.71 17.80 -4.33
N LYS A 185 -27.99 17.98 -4.67
CA LYS A 185 -29.09 17.47 -3.86
C LYS A 185 -29.04 15.94 -3.87
N ILE A 186 -29.23 15.33 -2.73
CA ILE A 186 -29.58 13.92 -2.70
C ILE A 186 -31.03 13.85 -3.20
N ASP A 187 -31.22 13.42 -4.45
CA ASP A 187 -32.56 13.08 -4.91
C ASP A 187 -33.03 11.91 -4.05
N GLU A 188 -34.09 12.15 -3.25
CA GLU A 188 -34.87 11.04 -2.76
C GLU A 188 -35.40 10.35 -4.01
N GLU A 189 -34.94 9.12 -4.26
CA GLU A 189 -35.47 8.28 -5.33
C GLU A 189 -36.99 8.38 -5.30
N GLU A 190 -37.58 8.78 -6.42
CA GLU A 190 -39.03 8.70 -6.64
C GLU A 190 -39.46 7.29 -6.21
N LYS A 191 -40.22 7.22 -5.12
CA LYS A 191 -40.88 5.98 -4.74
C LYS A 191 -41.67 5.54 -5.92
N PRO A 192 -41.55 4.30 -6.44
CA PRO A 192 -42.47 3.78 -7.43
C PRO A 192 -43.86 3.97 -6.82
N ILE A 193 -44.71 4.63 -7.58
CA ILE A 193 -46.14 4.75 -7.27
C ILE A 193 -46.67 3.33 -7.37
N ASP A 194 -46.74 2.60 -6.29
CA ASP A 194 -47.50 1.37 -6.19
C ASP A 194 -48.99 1.71 -6.30
N ASN A 195 -49.42 1.87 -7.52
CA ASN A 195 -50.81 1.74 -7.88
C ASN A 195 -51.23 0.28 -7.80
N PHE A 196 -51.34 -0.24 -6.60
CA PHE A 196 -52.05 -1.49 -6.35
C PHE A 196 -52.70 -1.43 -4.97
N PHE A 197 -53.95 -1.08 -5.02
CA PHE A 197 -55.10 -1.55 -4.26
C PHE A 197 -56.16 -0.47 -4.25
N GLU A 198 -56.86 -0.32 -5.37
CA GLU A 198 -58.26 0.10 -5.32
C GLU A 198 -59.04 -0.97 -4.55
N VAL A 199 -59.35 -0.68 -3.31
CA VAL A 199 -60.37 -1.42 -2.55
C VAL A 199 -61.69 -1.15 -3.24
N PRO A 200 -62.41 -2.16 -3.76
CA PRO A 200 -63.73 -1.94 -4.35
C PRO A 200 -64.69 -1.43 -3.28
N LYS A 201 -65.13 -0.18 -3.43
CA LYS A 201 -66.27 0.37 -2.66
C LYS A 201 -67.58 -0.30 -3.13
N LYS A 202 -67.78 -1.57 -2.83
CA LYS A 202 -69.08 -2.25 -2.93
C LYS A 202 -69.04 -3.55 -2.10
N LEU A 203 -69.17 -3.44 -0.79
CA LEU A 203 -69.69 -4.49 0.07
C LEU A 203 -70.37 -3.87 1.29
N GLY A 204 -71.30 -3.00 1.03
CA GLY A 204 -72.16 -2.41 2.04
C GLY A 204 -73.64 -2.68 1.72
N SER A 205 -74.03 -3.93 1.67
CA SER A 205 -75.45 -4.28 1.75
C SER A 205 -75.60 -5.80 1.64
N ALA A 206 -75.38 -6.54 2.68
CA ALA A 206 -76.02 -7.84 2.92
C ALA A 206 -75.46 -8.48 4.21
N LEU A 207 -75.81 -7.94 5.35
CA LEU A 207 -75.87 -8.77 6.58
C LEU A 207 -76.96 -8.18 7.47
N ASN A 208 -78.18 -8.59 7.15
CA ASN A 208 -79.35 -8.43 7.98
C ASN A 208 -79.27 -9.50 9.05
N LEU A 209 -78.75 -9.16 10.20
CA LEU A 209 -78.68 -10.04 11.39
C LEU A 209 -79.96 -9.85 12.20
N LYS A 210 -80.96 -10.70 11.90
CA LYS A 210 -82.02 -11.00 12.84
C LYS A 210 -81.47 -11.74 14.05
N SER A 211 -81.77 -11.18 15.19
CA SER A 211 -81.61 -11.64 16.54
C SER A 211 -81.71 -13.15 16.78
N TYR A 212 -80.73 -13.70 17.51
CA TYR A 212 -80.94 -14.88 18.34
C TYR A 212 -80.36 -14.64 19.75
N TYR A 213 -81.23 -14.54 20.73
CA TYR A 213 -80.90 -14.61 22.14
C TYR A 213 -80.38 -16.01 22.49
N ILE A 214 -79.12 -16.16 22.89
CA ILE A 214 -78.65 -17.33 23.64
C ILE A 214 -77.58 -16.91 24.69
N ARG A 215 -77.94 -17.07 25.92
CA ARG A 215 -77.17 -17.26 27.17
C ARG A 215 -75.81 -16.53 27.30
N PHE A 216 -75.85 -15.50 28.14
CA PHE A 216 -74.73 -14.87 28.77
C PHE A 216 -73.87 -15.89 29.59
N GLY A 217 -72.65 -16.16 29.11
CA GLY A 217 -71.66 -16.92 29.83
C GLY A 217 -70.37 -17.23 29.01
N GLN A 218 -70.59 -17.67 27.80
CA GLN A 218 -69.46 -18.10 26.95
C GLN A 218 -68.96 -17.04 25.95
N GLN A 219 -69.80 -16.05 25.61
CA GLN A 219 -69.41 -15.00 24.64
C GLN A 219 -68.34 -14.03 25.13
N LYS A 220 -68.27 -13.77 26.41
CA LYS A 220 -67.23 -12.88 27.00
C LYS A 220 -65.82 -13.51 26.90
N ILE A 221 -65.73 -14.83 27.02
CA ILE A 221 -64.46 -15.55 26.90
C ILE A 221 -64.02 -15.58 25.44
N LEU A 222 -64.94 -15.81 24.48
CA LEU A 222 -64.64 -15.85 23.07
C LEU A 222 -64.22 -14.49 22.52
N THR A 223 -64.87 -13.39 22.92
CA THR A 223 -64.44 -12.02 22.59
C THR A 223 -63.12 -11.64 23.23
N PHE A 224 -62.84 -12.06 24.46
CA PHE A 224 -61.53 -11.85 25.09
C PHE A 224 -60.42 -12.60 24.33
N ILE A 225 -60.67 -13.85 23.91
CA ILE A 225 -59.73 -14.66 23.14
C ILE A 225 -59.48 -14.04 21.74
N THR A 226 -60.55 -13.57 21.06
CA THR A 226 -60.40 -12.91 19.73
C THR A 226 -59.67 -11.57 19.81
N VAL A 227 -59.94 -10.75 20.84
CA VAL A 227 -59.20 -9.49 21.06
C VAL A 227 -57.75 -9.77 21.44
N PHE A 228 -57.48 -10.82 22.25
CA PHE A 228 -56.11 -11.24 22.59
C PHE A 228 -55.33 -11.75 21.36
N ILE A 229 -55.96 -12.55 20.50
CA ILE A 229 -55.38 -13.05 19.26
C ILE A 229 -55.11 -11.89 18.28
N LEU A 230 -56.04 -10.94 18.12
CA LEU A 230 -55.84 -9.72 17.32
C LEU A 230 -54.71 -8.85 17.89
N GLY A 231 -54.62 -8.72 19.22
CA GLY A 231 -53.52 -8.05 19.90
C GLY A 231 -52.17 -8.72 19.64
N LEU A 232 -52.10 -10.05 19.68
CA LEU A 232 -50.91 -10.82 19.35
C LEU A 232 -50.52 -10.67 17.88
N ILE A 233 -51.47 -10.69 16.94
CA ILE A 233 -51.21 -10.49 15.52
C ILE A 233 -50.69 -9.06 15.26
N LEU A 234 -51.25 -8.04 15.89
CA LEU A 234 -50.76 -6.66 15.83
C LEU A 234 -49.34 -6.53 16.39
N PHE A 235 -49.09 -7.13 17.56
CA PHE A 235 -47.76 -7.13 18.20
C PHE A 235 -46.72 -7.83 17.32
N TRP A 236 -47.07 -8.97 16.71
CA TRP A 236 -46.23 -9.69 15.77
C TRP A 236 -45.99 -8.90 14.46
N SER A 237 -47.03 -8.27 13.91
CA SER A 237 -46.92 -7.47 12.70
C SER A 237 -46.01 -6.24 12.89
N VAL A 238 -46.13 -5.55 14.06
CA VAL A 238 -45.23 -4.45 14.41
C VAL A 238 -43.79 -4.95 14.62
N GLY A 239 -43.61 -6.09 15.32
CA GLY A 239 -42.31 -6.71 15.52
C GLY A 239 -41.60 -7.09 14.19
N ILE A 240 -42.34 -7.75 13.29
CA ILE A 240 -41.84 -8.10 11.95
C ILE A 240 -41.54 -6.84 11.13
N GLY A 241 -42.39 -5.81 11.21
CA GLY A 241 -42.16 -4.53 10.51
C GLY A 241 -40.91 -3.81 10.97
N VAL A 242 -40.62 -3.80 12.29
CA VAL A 242 -39.38 -3.21 12.85
C VAL A 242 -38.16 -4.01 12.42
N ILE A 243 -38.22 -5.34 12.43
CA ILE A 243 -37.10 -6.23 12.00
C ILE A 243 -36.83 -6.04 10.51
N ARG A 244 -37.87 -5.98 9.66
CA ARG A 244 -37.71 -5.71 8.23
C ARG A 244 -37.08 -4.35 7.95
N ARG A 245 -37.58 -3.29 8.57
CA ARG A 245 -36.99 -1.94 8.43
C ARG A 245 -35.53 -1.90 8.86
N LYS A 246 -35.18 -2.58 9.94
CA LYS A 246 -33.78 -2.68 10.40
C LYS A 246 -32.92 -3.45 9.41
N SER A 247 -33.43 -4.56 8.85
CA SER A 247 -32.74 -5.35 7.83
C SER A 247 -32.55 -4.55 6.53
N GLU A 248 -33.58 -3.85 6.06
CA GLU A 248 -33.51 -3.00 4.87
C GLU A 248 -32.52 -1.84 5.04
N ASN A 249 -32.51 -1.19 6.21
CA ASN A 249 -31.54 -0.14 6.52
C ASN A 249 -30.11 -0.67 6.58
N ASN A 250 -29.89 -1.85 7.17
CA ASN A 250 -28.60 -2.50 7.20
C ASN A 250 -28.12 -2.82 5.78
N GLN A 251 -29.01 -3.38 4.94
CA GLN A 251 -28.68 -3.71 3.56
C GLN A 251 -28.34 -2.46 2.73
N LYS A 252 -29.06 -1.35 2.93
CA LYS A 252 -28.71 -0.07 2.29
C LYS A 252 -27.32 0.41 2.70
N LYS A 253 -27.00 0.35 3.98
CA LYS A 253 -25.66 0.72 4.49
C LYS A 253 -24.56 -0.17 3.90
N ILE A 254 -24.79 -1.49 3.86
CA ILE A 254 -23.85 -2.44 3.24
C ILE A 254 -23.62 -2.10 1.76
N ASN A 255 -24.68 -1.83 1.00
CA ASN A 255 -24.58 -1.49 -0.42
C ASN A 255 -23.82 -0.17 -0.65
N LEU A 256 -24.11 0.87 0.15
CA LEU A 256 -23.40 2.15 0.07
C LEU A 256 -21.90 1.99 0.42
N THR A 257 -21.59 1.23 1.46
CA THR A 257 -20.19 0.95 1.84
C THR A 257 -19.48 0.14 0.76
N LYS A 258 -20.17 -0.83 0.14
CA LYS A 258 -19.63 -1.61 -0.99
C LYS A 258 -19.30 -0.72 -2.19
N GLU A 259 -20.18 0.22 -2.52
CA GLU A 259 -19.95 1.17 -3.61
C GLU A 259 -18.74 2.08 -3.30
N LEU A 260 -18.67 2.64 -2.10
CA LEU A 260 -17.55 3.47 -1.66
C LEU A 260 -16.21 2.71 -1.71
N ILE A 261 -16.20 1.47 -1.20
CA ILE A 261 -15.02 0.61 -1.26
C ILE A 261 -14.63 0.31 -2.71
N SER A 262 -15.59 0.00 -3.58
CA SER A 262 -15.32 -0.26 -5.00
C SER A 262 -14.73 0.96 -5.69
N GLN A 263 -15.20 2.16 -5.39
CA GLN A 263 -14.63 3.40 -5.91
C GLN A 263 -13.20 3.62 -5.44
N LYS A 264 -12.92 3.44 -4.14
CA LYS A 264 -11.56 3.56 -3.59
C LYS A 264 -10.59 2.55 -4.21
N LEU A 265 -11.05 1.30 -4.39
CA LEU A 265 -10.23 0.25 -5.01
C LEU A 265 -9.99 0.50 -6.51
N SER A 266 -10.96 1.06 -7.24
CA SER A 266 -10.74 1.51 -8.63
C SER A 266 -9.70 2.62 -8.70
N GLN A 267 -9.77 3.60 -7.81
CA GLN A 267 -8.75 4.65 -7.69
C GLN A 267 -7.38 4.07 -7.33
N ALA A 268 -7.35 3.09 -6.41
CA ALA A 268 -6.10 2.42 -6.04
C ALA A 268 -5.49 1.70 -7.26
N GLU A 269 -6.29 1.05 -8.09
CA GLU A 269 -5.83 0.41 -9.31
C GLU A 269 -5.24 1.44 -10.30
N GLU A 270 -5.92 2.55 -10.52
CA GLU A 270 -5.48 3.62 -11.43
C GLU A 270 -4.14 4.24 -10.98
N VAL A 271 -3.97 4.50 -9.67
CA VAL A 271 -2.74 5.13 -9.16
C VAL A 271 -1.61 4.12 -8.93
N SER A 272 -1.88 2.83 -8.93
CA SER A 272 -0.88 1.79 -8.60
C SER A 272 0.32 1.80 -9.53
N PHE A 273 0.13 2.15 -10.80
CA PHE A 273 1.19 2.23 -11.80
C PHE A 273 2.12 3.43 -11.58
N LEU A 274 1.62 4.50 -10.95
CA LEU A 274 2.36 5.75 -10.75
C LEU A 274 2.88 5.86 -9.32
N ASN A 275 2.08 5.41 -8.36
CA ASN A 275 2.37 5.57 -6.93
C ASN A 275 1.76 4.41 -6.13
N MET A 276 2.51 3.33 -5.97
CA MET A 276 2.09 2.16 -5.22
C MET A 276 1.79 2.48 -3.75
N SER A 277 2.50 3.42 -3.13
CA SER A 277 2.24 3.83 -1.75
C SER A 277 0.84 4.43 -1.57
N SER A 278 0.40 5.26 -2.53
CA SER A 278 -0.97 5.80 -2.54
C SER A 278 -2.01 4.69 -2.77
N ALA A 279 -1.72 3.73 -3.64
CA ALA A 279 -2.60 2.58 -3.85
C ALA A 279 -2.75 1.75 -2.57
N LEU A 280 -1.65 1.49 -1.86
CA LEU A 280 -1.67 0.78 -0.57
C LEU A 280 -2.50 1.51 0.49
N SER A 281 -2.39 2.84 0.56
CA SER A 281 -3.22 3.65 1.47
C SER A 281 -4.71 3.50 1.16
N LEU A 282 -5.10 3.54 -0.12
CA LEU A 282 -6.50 3.37 -0.53
C LEU A 282 -7.04 1.96 -0.24
N ILE A 283 -6.18 0.93 -0.36
CA ILE A 283 -6.54 -0.44 0.04
C ILE A 283 -6.73 -0.53 1.56
N ALA A 284 -5.83 0.06 2.35
CA ALA A 284 -5.95 0.12 3.80
C ALA A 284 -7.23 0.84 4.24
N ASP A 285 -7.52 2.01 3.66
CA ASP A 285 -8.75 2.76 3.90
C ASP A 285 -10.00 1.93 3.55
N SER A 286 -9.95 1.14 2.50
CA SER A 286 -11.04 0.24 2.09
C SER A 286 -11.27 -0.87 3.11
N LYS A 287 -10.20 -1.45 3.65
CA LYS A 287 -10.24 -2.44 4.74
C LYS A 287 -10.82 -1.83 6.03
N ASP A 288 -10.43 -0.60 6.35
CA ASP A 288 -10.94 0.10 7.53
C ASP A 288 -12.43 0.42 7.41
N GLU A 289 -12.92 0.85 6.24
CA GLU A 289 -14.36 1.03 6.00
C GLU A 289 -15.14 -0.28 6.14
N ALA A 290 -14.60 -1.39 5.62
CA ALA A 290 -15.19 -2.72 5.81
C ALA A 290 -15.25 -3.11 7.30
N ASN A 291 -14.20 -2.82 8.07
CA ASN A 291 -14.16 -3.09 9.50
C ASN A 291 -15.12 -2.20 10.31
N LYS A 292 -15.27 -0.92 9.91
CA LYS A 292 -16.24 0.00 10.55
C LYS A 292 -17.67 -0.52 10.40
N ILE A 293 -18.09 -0.89 9.19
CA ILE A 293 -19.43 -1.40 8.94
C ILE A 293 -19.68 -2.73 9.69
N LYS A 294 -18.66 -3.60 9.78
CA LYS A 294 -18.73 -4.85 10.59
C LYS A 294 -19.03 -4.55 12.06
N LYS A 295 -18.32 -3.59 12.64
CA LYS A 295 -18.53 -3.18 14.04
C LYS A 295 -19.89 -2.50 14.26
N GLU A 296 -20.28 -1.60 13.34
CA GLU A 296 -21.53 -0.84 13.46
C GLU A 296 -22.79 -1.73 13.41
N LEU A 297 -22.80 -2.66 12.47
CA LEU A 297 -23.98 -3.49 12.24
C LEU A 297 -24.02 -4.74 13.11
N GLY A 298 -22.90 -5.15 13.71
CA GLY A 298 -22.79 -6.41 14.46
C GLY A 298 -23.17 -7.63 13.62
N VAL A 299 -22.95 -7.54 12.31
CA VAL A 299 -23.45 -8.49 11.31
C VAL A 299 -22.54 -9.72 11.25
N LYS A 300 -23.14 -10.88 11.04
CA LYS A 300 -22.39 -12.12 10.79
C LYS A 300 -21.59 -12.01 9.48
N SER A 301 -20.39 -12.56 9.49
CA SER A 301 -19.41 -12.39 8.40
C SER A 301 -19.92 -12.75 6.97
N TYR A 302 -20.94 -13.63 6.84
CA TYR A 302 -21.47 -14.01 5.54
C TYR A 302 -22.21 -12.88 4.80
N GLU A 303 -22.84 -11.94 5.52
CA GLU A 303 -23.54 -10.80 4.90
C GLU A 303 -22.57 -9.78 4.28
N LEU A 304 -21.31 -9.79 4.75
CA LEU A 304 -20.25 -8.92 4.29
C LEU A 304 -19.23 -9.63 3.38
N SER A 305 -19.42 -10.93 3.13
CA SER A 305 -18.50 -11.74 2.31
C SER A 305 -18.27 -11.16 0.90
N GLY A 306 -19.28 -10.48 0.34
CA GLY A 306 -19.13 -9.78 -0.93
C GLY A 306 -18.18 -8.59 -0.90
N ILE A 307 -18.10 -7.86 0.22
CA ILE A 307 -17.15 -6.74 0.42
C ILE A 307 -15.74 -7.29 0.58
N ASP A 308 -15.56 -8.29 1.46
CA ASP A 308 -14.26 -8.90 1.69
C ASP A 308 -13.68 -9.51 0.39
N LYS A 309 -14.54 -10.12 -0.44
CA LYS A 309 -14.14 -10.66 -1.73
C LYS A 309 -13.68 -9.57 -2.69
N ILE A 310 -14.42 -8.46 -2.80
CA ILE A 310 -14.03 -7.34 -3.67
C ILE A 310 -12.67 -6.76 -3.23
N ILE A 311 -12.47 -6.56 -1.94
CA ILE A 311 -11.19 -6.07 -1.41
C ILE A 311 -10.08 -7.06 -1.74
N TYR A 312 -10.27 -8.35 -1.49
CA TYR A 312 -9.29 -9.38 -1.75
C TYR A 312 -8.92 -9.49 -3.24
N ASP A 313 -9.91 -9.53 -4.12
CA ASP A 313 -9.69 -9.65 -5.57
C ASP A 313 -8.97 -8.40 -6.13
N SER A 314 -9.39 -7.20 -5.71
CA SER A 314 -8.76 -5.93 -6.11
C SER A 314 -7.35 -5.79 -5.53
N GLU A 315 -7.16 -6.14 -4.26
CA GLU A 315 -5.84 -6.13 -3.62
C GLU A 315 -4.86 -7.04 -4.38
N ASN A 316 -5.25 -8.26 -4.70
CA ASN A 316 -4.38 -9.19 -5.45
C ASN A 316 -4.00 -8.64 -6.82
N LYS A 317 -4.95 -7.99 -7.51
CA LYS A 317 -4.73 -7.37 -8.82
C LYS A 317 -3.79 -6.16 -8.72
N ILE A 318 -4.06 -5.24 -7.79
CA ILE A 318 -3.28 -4.01 -7.59
C ILE A 318 -1.86 -4.34 -7.15
N LEU A 319 -1.73 -5.27 -6.21
CA LEU A 319 -0.44 -5.69 -5.65
C LEU A 319 0.28 -6.71 -6.53
N LYS A 320 -0.30 -7.09 -7.66
CA LYS A 320 0.26 -8.14 -8.53
C LYS A 320 0.71 -9.34 -7.72
N LYS A 321 -0.19 -9.83 -6.84
CA LYS A 321 0.03 -11.03 -6.03
C LYS A 321 -0.14 -12.25 -6.93
N GLU A 322 0.97 -12.80 -7.40
CA GLU A 322 0.93 -14.01 -8.22
C GLU A 322 1.21 -15.25 -7.38
N GLU A 323 0.30 -16.21 -7.40
CA GLU A 323 0.59 -17.55 -6.88
C GLU A 323 1.23 -18.37 -7.99
N LYS A 324 2.54 -18.52 -7.90
CA LYS A 324 3.36 -19.23 -8.89
C LYS A 324 3.52 -20.70 -8.56
N LYS A 325 3.44 -21.52 -9.60
CA LYS A 325 3.80 -22.93 -9.52
C LYS A 325 5.32 -23.07 -9.58
N TYR A 326 5.81 -24.17 -9.06
CA TYR A 326 7.23 -24.51 -9.14
C TYR A 326 7.41 -25.83 -9.85
N THR A 327 8.55 -25.99 -10.50
CA THR A 327 8.95 -27.21 -11.20
C THR A 327 10.33 -27.64 -10.73
N GLU A 328 10.57 -28.95 -10.66
CA GLU A 328 11.87 -29.49 -10.35
C GLU A 328 12.86 -29.10 -11.45
N PHE A 329 13.98 -28.51 -11.05
CA PHE A 329 15.05 -28.11 -11.96
C PHE A 329 16.21 -29.11 -11.94
N PHE A 330 16.61 -29.55 -10.73
CA PHE A 330 17.69 -30.52 -10.55
C PHE A 330 17.54 -31.29 -9.25
N ASP A 331 17.93 -32.58 -9.24
CA ASP A 331 17.94 -33.44 -8.05
C ASP A 331 19.39 -33.86 -7.73
N LEU A 332 19.92 -33.42 -6.60
CA LEU A 332 21.26 -33.74 -6.12
C LEU A 332 21.44 -35.25 -5.86
N THR A 333 20.33 -35.99 -5.70
CA THR A 333 20.40 -37.46 -5.49
C THR A 333 20.93 -38.20 -6.71
N VAL A 334 21.01 -37.59 -7.87
CA VAL A 334 21.70 -38.12 -9.05
C VAL A 334 23.18 -38.40 -8.75
N ASP A 335 23.83 -37.55 -7.91
CA ASP A 335 25.20 -37.78 -7.45
C ASP A 335 25.28 -38.76 -6.28
N ASP A 336 24.44 -38.58 -5.26
CA ASP A 336 24.38 -39.45 -4.10
C ASP A 336 22.97 -39.45 -3.48
N LYS A 337 22.44 -40.63 -3.22
CA LYS A 337 21.10 -40.83 -2.66
C LYS A 337 20.82 -40.10 -1.34
N ASN A 338 21.87 -39.73 -0.60
CA ASN A 338 21.77 -39.00 0.66
C ASN A 338 22.12 -37.54 0.53
N ALA A 339 22.25 -37.00 -0.69
CA ALA A 339 22.56 -35.60 -0.94
C ALA A 339 21.44 -34.69 -0.40
N LYS A 340 21.84 -33.56 0.18
CA LYS A 340 20.93 -32.56 0.73
C LYS A 340 21.53 -31.17 0.56
N GLY A 341 20.76 -30.23 0.02
CA GLY A 341 21.17 -28.83 -0.11
C GLY A 341 20.76 -27.99 1.09
N ASP A 342 21.71 -27.31 1.70
CA ASP A 342 21.48 -26.44 2.85
C ASP A 342 21.42 -24.96 2.44
N LYS A 343 22.33 -24.51 1.57
CA LYS A 343 22.44 -23.15 1.07
C LYS A 343 22.64 -23.14 -0.44
N ILE A 344 22.14 -22.07 -1.09
CA ILE A 344 22.35 -21.82 -2.51
C ILE A 344 22.91 -20.42 -2.71
N TYR A 345 23.89 -20.27 -3.58
CA TYR A 345 24.51 -19.01 -3.97
C TYR A 345 24.57 -18.92 -5.49
N LEU A 346 24.48 -17.73 -6.05
CA LEU A 346 24.57 -17.49 -7.48
C LEU A 346 25.69 -16.49 -7.77
N ASN A 347 26.54 -16.82 -8.73
CA ASN A 347 27.41 -15.86 -9.40
C ASN A 347 27.34 -16.08 -10.91
N ASP A 348 26.97 -15.04 -11.64
CA ASP A 348 26.70 -15.09 -13.08
C ASP A 348 25.74 -16.25 -13.44
N ASP A 349 26.15 -17.20 -14.26
CA ASP A 349 25.35 -18.37 -14.66
C ASP A 349 25.65 -19.64 -13.81
N ASN A 350 26.39 -19.52 -12.71
CA ASN A 350 26.78 -20.66 -11.88
C ASN A 350 26.10 -20.63 -10.50
N LEU A 351 25.44 -21.73 -10.15
CA LEU A 351 24.88 -21.99 -8.83
C LEU A 351 25.89 -22.77 -7.98
N LEU A 352 26.12 -22.33 -6.76
CA LEU A 352 26.84 -23.09 -5.74
C LEU A 352 25.85 -23.58 -4.70
N VAL A 353 25.85 -24.88 -4.39
CA VAL A 353 24.99 -25.48 -3.36
C VAL A 353 25.88 -26.19 -2.34
N SER A 354 25.64 -25.96 -1.05
CA SER A 354 26.32 -26.68 0.01
C SER A 354 25.48 -27.86 0.50
N ASP A 355 26.12 -29.03 0.64
CA ASP A 355 25.66 -30.16 1.45
C ASP A 355 26.57 -30.26 2.67
N LYS A 356 26.16 -29.59 3.74
CA LYS A 356 26.90 -29.56 5.00
C LYS A 356 27.04 -30.95 5.61
N SER A 357 26.02 -31.78 5.52
CA SER A 357 26.00 -33.09 6.11
C SER A 357 27.10 -34.01 5.57
N ARG A 358 27.37 -33.89 4.28
CA ARG A 358 28.39 -34.68 3.55
C ARG A 358 29.72 -33.96 3.38
N GLY A 359 29.73 -32.64 3.58
CA GLY A 359 30.90 -31.80 3.36
C GLY A 359 31.19 -31.59 1.88
N VAL A 360 30.16 -31.37 1.07
CA VAL A 360 30.24 -31.21 -0.38
C VAL A 360 29.76 -29.82 -0.76
N LEU A 361 30.46 -29.21 -1.71
CA LEU A 361 30.00 -28.05 -2.50
C LEU A 361 29.73 -28.54 -3.91
N TYR A 362 28.50 -28.37 -4.37
CA TYR A 362 28.09 -28.63 -5.73
C TYR A 362 28.08 -27.32 -6.51
N GLU A 363 28.77 -27.28 -7.61
CA GLU A 363 28.68 -26.17 -8.57
C GLU A 363 27.94 -26.61 -9.81
N PHE A 364 26.90 -25.89 -10.17
CA PHE A 364 26.03 -26.20 -11.28
C PHE A 364 25.99 -25.04 -12.27
N SER A 365 26.38 -25.26 -13.53
CA SER A 365 26.26 -24.27 -14.58
C SER A 365 24.88 -24.28 -15.22
N LEU A 366 24.11 -23.19 -15.07
CA LEU A 366 22.77 -23.01 -15.64
C LEU A 366 22.75 -23.05 -17.17
N THR A 367 23.84 -22.62 -17.80
CA THR A 367 23.97 -22.59 -19.26
C THR A 367 24.47 -23.93 -19.81
N LYS A 368 25.55 -24.47 -19.26
CA LYS A 368 26.18 -25.72 -19.71
C LYS A 368 25.51 -26.97 -19.20
N LYS A 369 24.65 -26.86 -18.16
CA LYS A 369 24.04 -27.98 -17.44
C LYS A 369 25.06 -28.99 -16.92
N SER A 370 26.26 -28.54 -16.58
CA SER A 370 27.32 -29.34 -16.00
C SER A 370 27.27 -29.24 -14.47
N LEU A 371 27.59 -30.35 -13.80
CA LEU A 371 27.75 -30.45 -12.37
C LEU A 371 29.21 -30.71 -12.04
N ASP A 372 29.81 -29.89 -11.18
CA ASP A 372 31.10 -30.11 -10.55
C ASP A 372 30.94 -30.19 -9.05
N LYS A 373 31.87 -30.81 -8.34
CA LYS A 373 31.81 -30.92 -6.90
C LYS A 373 33.18 -30.91 -6.24
N ASP A 374 33.23 -30.26 -5.11
CA ASP A 374 34.34 -30.31 -4.16
C ASP A 374 33.91 -30.93 -2.84
N GLN A 375 34.80 -31.65 -2.19
CA GLN A 375 34.53 -32.26 -0.89
C GLN A 375 35.65 -31.95 0.11
N SER A 376 35.25 -31.52 1.31
CA SER A 376 36.18 -31.31 2.43
C SER A 376 35.47 -31.48 3.77
N ILE A 377 36.22 -31.89 4.79
CA ILE A 377 35.74 -32.01 6.16
C ILE A 377 35.39 -30.64 6.77
N GLU A 378 36.06 -29.58 6.32
CA GLU A 378 35.81 -28.21 6.74
C GLU A 378 34.42 -27.72 6.30
N ILE A 379 33.93 -28.17 5.13
CA ILE A 379 32.61 -27.85 4.63
C ILE A 379 31.52 -28.34 5.57
N LYS A 380 31.72 -29.45 6.29
CA LYS A 380 30.76 -29.94 7.30
C LYS A 380 30.51 -28.95 8.42
N LYS A 381 31.48 -28.06 8.67
CA LYS A 381 31.41 -27.03 9.71
C LYS A 381 30.98 -25.67 9.14
N SER A 382 30.81 -25.57 7.82
CA SER A 382 30.46 -24.31 7.16
C SER A 382 29.03 -23.89 7.54
N SER A 383 28.79 -22.59 7.60
CA SER A 383 27.47 -22.00 7.79
C SER A 383 27.05 -21.13 6.59
N LEU A 384 28.00 -20.58 5.88
CA LEU A 384 27.79 -19.66 4.76
C LEU A 384 28.67 -20.08 3.60
N ILE A 385 28.20 -19.81 2.38
CA ILE A 385 28.94 -20.07 1.14
C ILE A 385 28.88 -18.85 0.22
N ALA A 386 29.87 -18.70 -0.63
CA ALA A 386 29.87 -17.71 -1.71
C ALA A 386 30.67 -18.23 -2.91
N LEU A 387 30.37 -17.68 -4.09
CA LEU A 387 31.01 -18.00 -5.35
C LEU A 387 31.40 -16.70 -6.05
N PHE A 388 32.59 -16.65 -6.59
CA PHE A 388 33.01 -15.56 -7.47
C PHE A 388 33.89 -16.12 -8.57
N GLU A 389 33.45 -16.00 -9.82
CA GLU A 389 34.04 -16.71 -10.95
C GLU A 389 34.07 -18.23 -10.66
N ASP A 390 35.24 -18.84 -10.67
CA ASP A 390 35.49 -20.26 -10.32
C ASP A 390 35.90 -20.50 -8.85
N LYS A 391 35.93 -19.43 -8.03
CA LYS A 391 36.42 -19.49 -6.64
C LYS A 391 35.27 -19.72 -5.68
N LYS A 392 35.25 -20.89 -5.04
CA LYS A 392 34.26 -21.32 -4.05
C LYS A 392 34.74 -20.97 -2.65
N TYR A 393 33.99 -20.12 -1.95
CA TYR A 393 34.30 -19.70 -0.58
C TYR A 393 33.27 -20.23 0.40
N PHE A 394 33.70 -20.47 1.65
CA PHE A 394 32.78 -20.81 2.73
C PHE A 394 33.32 -20.32 4.08
N TYR A 395 32.42 -19.94 4.95
CA TYR A 395 32.72 -19.46 6.30
C TYR A 395 32.52 -20.59 7.31
N VAL A 396 33.49 -20.76 8.21
CA VAL A 396 33.42 -21.68 9.36
C VAL A 396 33.53 -20.85 10.62
N GLU A 397 32.48 -20.89 11.46
CA GLU A 397 32.43 -20.17 12.72
C GLU A 397 33.62 -20.54 13.63
N GLY A 398 34.26 -19.52 14.18
CA GLY A 398 35.46 -19.67 15.00
C GLY A 398 36.74 -20.08 14.28
N ALA A 399 36.70 -20.32 12.96
CA ALA A 399 37.87 -20.73 12.18
C ALA A 399 38.24 -19.74 11.08
N GLY A 400 37.26 -19.03 10.47
CA GLY A 400 37.50 -18.03 9.42
C GLY A 400 36.88 -18.37 8.07
N VAL A 401 37.38 -17.76 6.99
CA VAL A 401 36.92 -18.01 5.63
C VAL A 401 37.91 -18.90 4.90
N TYR A 402 37.37 -19.88 4.20
CA TYR A 402 38.10 -20.86 3.38
C TYR A 402 37.74 -20.68 1.91
N GLN A 403 38.70 -21.01 1.04
CA GLN A 403 38.53 -21.16 -0.40
C GLN A 403 38.85 -22.60 -0.80
N MET A 404 38.08 -23.17 -1.73
CA MET A 404 38.47 -24.41 -2.38
C MET A 404 39.54 -24.12 -3.45
N VAL A 405 40.67 -24.80 -3.35
CA VAL A 405 41.79 -24.69 -4.30
C VAL A 405 42.27 -26.10 -4.59
N ASP A 406 42.24 -26.54 -5.84
CA ASP A 406 42.64 -27.88 -6.25
C ASP A 406 42.03 -29.00 -5.42
N GLY A 407 40.72 -28.91 -5.13
CA GLY A 407 39.96 -29.86 -4.33
C GLY A 407 40.27 -29.87 -2.81
N LYS A 408 41.04 -28.88 -2.33
CA LYS A 408 41.42 -28.73 -0.90
C LYS A 408 40.92 -27.42 -0.32
N ALA A 409 40.43 -27.47 0.90
CA ALA A 409 40.06 -26.28 1.64
C ALA A 409 41.31 -25.54 2.14
N LYS A 410 41.54 -24.32 1.64
CA LYS A 410 42.61 -23.43 2.07
C LYS A 410 41.99 -22.26 2.82
N LYS A 411 42.45 -22.00 4.04
CA LYS A 411 42.03 -20.82 4.78
C LYS A 411 42.60 -19.57 4.12
N VAL A 412 41.74 -18.59 3.82
CA VAL A 412 42.10 -17.34 3.15
C VAL A 412 41.91 -16.10 4.03
N ILE A 413 41.07 -16.20 5.05
CA ILE A 413 40.93 -15.19 6.10
C ILE A 413 40.89 -15.92 7.45
N GLU A 414 41.82 -15.57 8.34
CA GLU A 414 41.84 -16.11 9.71
C GLU A 414 40.66 -15.58 10.52
N ASN A 415 40.23 -16.37 11.50
CA ASN A 415 39.23 -15.91 12.47
C ASN A 415 39.77 -14.69 13.24
N ASP A 416 39.06 -13.60 13.20
CA ASP A 416 39.40 -12.38 13.91
C ASP A 416 38.70 -12.35 15.28
N LYS A 417 39.45 -12.07 16.32
CA LYS A 417 38.93 -11.97 17.71
C LYS A 417 37.95 -10.81 17.91
N GLU A 418 38.03 -9.81 17.04
CA GLU A 418 37.10 -8.67 17.04
C GLU A 418 35.79 -8.92 16.34
N TRP A 419 35.67 -10.02 15.59
CA TRP A 419 34.36 -10.39 15.04
C TRP A 419 33.38 -10.69 16.17
N GLY A 420 32.14 -10.26 15.96
CA GLY A 420 30.99 -10.65 16.77
C GLY A 420 30.32 -11.91 16.20
N LYS A 421 29.10 -11.75 15.77
CA LYS A 421 28.32 -12.83 15.15
C LYS A 421 28.21 -12.62 13.65
N ILE A 422 29.03 -13.32 12.88
CA ILE A 422 28.94 -13.32 11.41
C ILE A 422 27.72 -14.13 10.98
N ILE A 423 26.81 -13.51 10.25
CA ILE A 423 25.53 -14.13 9.85
C ILE A 423 25.39 -14.29 8.34
N ASP A 424 26.16 -13.55 7.53
CA ASP A 424 26.10 -13.66 6.08
C ASP A 424 27.47 -13.33 5.44
N LEU A 425 27.70 -13.87 4.22
CA LEU A 425 28.92 -13.78 3.44
C LEU A 425 28.57 -13.50 1.98
N VAL A 426 29.11 -12.42 1.44
CA VAL A 426 28.98 -12.07 0.03
C VAL A 426 30.35 -11.79 -0.57
N VAL A 427 30.59 -12.24 -1.80
CA VAL A 427 31.76 -11.84 -2.59
C VAL A 427 31.31 -10.94 -3.72
N PHE A 428 31.90 -9.75 -3.81
CA PHE A 428 31.58 -8.77 -4.86
C PHE A 428 32.86 -8.15 -5.41
N ASN A 429 33.04 -8.21 -6.73
CA ASN A 429 34.26 -7.77 -7.43
C ASN A 429 35.53 -8.36 -6.79
N GLY A 430 35.50 -9.65 -6.45
CA GLY A 430 36.61 -10.37 -5.83
C GLY A 430 36.85 -10.06 -4.34
N ASN A 431 36.20 -9.05 -3.76
CA ASN A 431 36.34 -8.71 -2.34
C ASN A 431 35.32 -9.52 -1.50
N ILE A 432 35.75 -9.93 -0.32
CA ILE A 432 34.89 -10.63 0.66
C ILE A 432 34.27 -9.62 1.61
N TYR A 433 32.95 -9.75 1.79
CA TYR A 433 32.17 -8.97 2.76
C TYR A 433 31.50 -9.91 3.76
N LEU A 434 31.63 -9.61 5.04
CA LEU A 434 31.05 -10.38 6.15
C LEU A 434 30.08 -9.48 6.93
N LEU A 435 28.81 -9.87 7.01
CA LEU A 435 27.82 -9.17 7.83
C LEU A 435 27.96 -9.64 9.29
N ASP A 436 28.40 -8.75 10.14
CA ASP A 436 28.60 -8.97 11.57
C ASP A 436 27.47 -8.34 12.39
N GLN A 437 26.45 -9.14 12.69
CA GLN A 437 25.31 -8.73 13.50
C GLN A 437 25.75 -8.31 14.92
N GLY A 438 26.74 -9.01 15.48
CA GLY A 438 27.21 -8.78 16.86
C GLY A 438 28.00 -7.48 17.04
N LYS A 439 28.54 -6.93 15.94
CA LYS A 439 29.30 -5.68 15.93
C LYS A 439 28.56 -4.53 15.24
N ASN A 440 27.38 -4.79 14.67
CA ASN A 440 26.66 -3.83 13.82
C ASN A 440 27.53 -3.33 12.65
N GLU A 441 28.25 -4.26 11.97
CA GLU A 441 29.29 -3.91 11.01
C GLU A 441 29.21 -4.83 9.77
N ILE A 442 29.76 -4.35 8.67
CA ILE A 442 30.12 -5.17 7.51
C ILE A 442 31.64 -5.08 7.35
N TRP A 443 32.31 -6.19 7.58
CA TRP A 443 33.74 -6.28 7.38
C TRP A 443 34.07 -6.53 5.92
N LYS A 444 34.91 -5.69 5.34
CA LYS A 444 35.39 -5.80 3.95
C LYS A 444 36.85 -6.24 3.93
N TYR A 445 37.14 -7.28 3.17
CA TYR A 445 38.46 -7.77 2.86
C TYR A 445 38.72 -7.62 1.36
N MET A 446 39.66 -6.75 0.99
CA MET A 446 39.99 -6.50 -0.41
C MET A 446 40.86 -7.63 -0.96
N SER A 447 40.57 -8.09 -2.19
CA SER A 447 41.37 -9.05 -2.91
C SER A 447 42.78 -8.49 -3.16
N ALA A 448 43.78 -9.33 -3.01
CA ALA A 448 45.20 -9.03 -3.24
C ALA A 448 45.82 -10.16 -4.04
N GLU A 449 47.01 -9.96 -4.59
CA GLU A 449 47.73 -10.98 -5.39
C GLU A 449 47.91 -12.33 -4.64
N LEU A 450 48.14 -12.27 -3.34
CA LEU A 450 48.34 -13.44 -2.48
C LEU A 450 47.23 -13.58 -1.41
N GLY A 451 45.95 -13.54 -1.80
CA GLY A 451 44.83 -13.73 -0.89
C GLY A 451 44.05 -12.46 -0.61
N PHE A 452 43.91 -12.06 0.62
CA PHE A 452 43.10 -10.89 1.01
C PHE A 452 43.90 -9.94 1.90
N GLY A 453 43.64 -8.64 1.74
CA GLY A 453 44.18 -7.59 2.60
C GLY A 453 43.55 -7.61 3.99
N GLY A 454 43.98 -6.66 4.83
CA GLY A 454 43.47 -6.51 6.19
C GLY A 454 41.97 -6.14 6.23
N LYS A 455 41.38 -6.36 7.40
CA LYS A 455 39.99 -6.01 7.69
C LYS A 455 39.77 -4.50 7.62
N ASN A 456 38.72 -4.10 6.92
CA ASN A 456 38.24 -2.72 6.85
C ASN A 456 36.75 -2.67 7.20
N SER A 457 36.31 -1.59 7.87
CA SER A 457 34.89 -1.26 7.97
C SER A 457 34.34 -0.91 6.59
N TYR A 458 33.15 -1.37 6.29
CA TYR A 458 32.43 -0.92 5.10
C TYR A 458 31.80 0.45 5.32
N PHE A 459 31.30 0.71 6.54
CA PHE A 459 30.63 1.96 6.85
C PHE A 459 31.63 3.12 6.98
N GLN A 460 31.18 4.31 6.61
CA GLN A 460 31.97 5.52 6.79
C GLN A 460 32.14 5.84 8.29
N PRO A 461 33.24 6.50 8.68
CA PRO A 461 33.39 7.00 10.03
C PRO A 461 32.18 7.81 10.46
N ASP A 462 31.82 7.76 11.73
CA ASP A 462 30.68 8.44 12.34
C ASP A 462 29.28 7.90 11.94
N GLN A 463 29.21 6.83 11.18
CA GLN A 463 27.95 6.10 10.93
C GLN A 463 27.77 5.00 11.99
N SER A 464 26.57 4.96 12.57
CA SER A 464 26.21 3.91 13.54
C SER A 464 24.82 3.39 13.22
N PHE A 465 24.71 2.10 12.96
CA PHE A 465 23.47 1.43 12.59
C PHE A 465 23.19 0.28 13.55
N ASN A 466 21.91 0.07 13.86
CA ASN A 466 21.51 -1.12 14.61
C ASN A 466 21.19 -2.26 13.64
N LEU A 467 22.10 -3.22 13.57
CA LEU A 467 21.95 -4.43 12.74
C LEU A 467 21.53 -5.67 13.54
N SER A 468 21.10 -5.52 14.79
CA SER A 468 20.78 -6.65 15.67
C SER A 468 19.60 -7.52 15.21
N SER A 469 18.70 -6.97 14.38
CA SER A 469 17.54 -7.68 13.83
C SER A 469 17.68 -8.00 12.34
N VAL A 470 18.86 -7.83 11.74
CA VAL A 470 19.07 -8.16 10.33
C VAL A 470 19.37 -9.66 10.15
N ASN A 471 18.98 -10.20 9.01
CA ASN A 471 19.14 -11.61 8.67
C ASN A 471 20.08 -11.85 7.49
N SER A 472 20.17 -10.90 6.56
CA SER A 472 20.86 -11.10 5.29
C SER A 472 21.24 -9.77 4.64
N PHE A 473 22.23 -9.82 3.74
CA PHE A 473 22.59 -8.72 2.88
C PHE A 473 22.92 -9.19 1.45
N SER A 474 22.90 -8.26 0.50
CA SER A 474 23.25 -8.49 -0.89
C SER A 474 23.94 -7.27 -1.47
N ILE A 475 24.78 -7.45 -2.50
CA ILE A 475 25.61 -6.37 -3.06
C ILE A 475 25.49 -6.37 -4.59
N ASP A 476 25.25 -5.18 -5.16
CA ASP A 476 25.24 -4.93 -6.61
C ASP A 476 26.12 -3.74 -7.02
N GLY A 477 26.87 -3.21 -6.09
CA GLY A 477 27.57 -1.92 -6.09
C GLY A 477 27.12 -1.08 -4.91
N SER A 478 25.83 -1.13 -4.57
CA SER A 478 25.29 -0.75 -3.27
C SER A 478 25.11 -2.00 -2.40
N VAL A 479 25.03 -1.83 -1.10
CA VAL A 479 24.76 -2.88 -0.11
C VAL A 479 23.32 -2.76 0.34
N TYR A 480 22.55 -3.84 0.20
CA TYR A 480 21.17 -3.95 0.68
C TYR A 480 21.17 -4.90 1.88
N ILE A 481 20.57 -4.47 2.98
CA ILE A 481 20.48 -5.24 4.23
C ILE A 481 19.01 -5.39 4.59
N ALA A 482 18.61 -6.57 5.04
CA ALA A 482 17.24 -6.80 5.48
C ALA A 482 17.16 -7.72 6.69
N GLY A 483 16.06 -7.58 7.43
CA GLY A 483 15.74 -8.39 8.58
C GLY A 483 14.30 -8.19 9.04
N ASP A 484 14.04 -8.32 10.32
CA ASP A 484 12.72 -8.17 10.91
C ASP A 484 12.25 -6.71 10.79
N SER A 485 11.25 -6.52 9.91
CA SER A 485 10.59 -5.23 9.65
C SER A 485 11.53 -4.08 9.24
N ILE A 486 12.76 -4.37 8.83
CA ILE A 486 13.75 -3.37 8.42
C ILE A 486 14.42 -3.74 7.10
N MET A 487 14.66 -2.73 6.28
CA MET A 487 15.52 -2.81 5.11
C MET A 487 16.31 -1.52 4.96
N PHE A 488 17.59 -1.66 4.64
CA PHE A 488 18.49 -0.55 4.41
C PHE A 488 19.21 -0.70 3.08
N LYS A 489 19.59 0.42 2.51
CA LYS A 489 20.51 0.49 1.37
C LYS A 489 21.66 1.41 1.75
N PHE A 490 22.86 1.02 1.34
CA PHE A 490 24.08 1.80 1.55
C PHE A 490 24.87 1.89 0.26
N THR A 491 25.34 3.06 -0.08
CA THR A 491 26.27 3.27 -1.19
C THR A 491 27.56 3.87 -0.68
N SER A 492 28.67 3.22 -0.95
CA SER A 492 30.01 3.62 -0.46
C SER A 492 30.08 3.86 1.05
N GLY A 493 29.34 3.05 1.83
CA GLY A 493 29.31 3.11 3.30
C GLY A 493 28.39 4.17 3.90
N LEU A 494 27.67 4.92 3.08
CA LEU A 494 26.65 5.90 3.50
C LEU A 494 25.25 5.33 3.29
N GLN A 495 24.34 5.60 4.21
CA GLN A 495 22.95 5.17 4.09
C GLN A 495 22.22 6.00 3.03
N ASP A 496 21.59 5.32 2.09
CA ASP A 496 20.71 5.92 1.07
C ASP A 496 19.29 6.13 1.63
N ALA A 497 18.57 7.05 1.02
CA ALA A 497 17.12 7.17 1.20
C ALA A 497 16.41 5.98 0.52
N PHE A 498 16.37 4.86 1.21
CA PHE A 498 15.75 3.62 0.75
C PHE A 498 14.56 3.30 1.63
N LYS A 499 13.37 3.65 1.16
CA LYS A 499 12.13 3.44 1.90
C LYS A 499 11.29 2.37 1.22
N THR A 500 11.12 1.24 1.88
CA THR A 500 10.28 0.16 1.39
C THR A 500 8.85 0.37 1.86
N ASN A 501 7.92 0.44 0.90
CA ASN A 501 6.49 0.44 1.16
C ASN A 501 5.93 -0.93 0.75
N LEU A 502 6.13 -1.93 1.61
CA LEU A 502 5.63 -3.28 1.37
C LEU A 502 4.15 -3.38 1.79
N PRO A 503 3.36 -4.25 1.12
CA PRO A 503 1.91 -4.29 1.29
C PRO A 503 1.43 -4.96 2.58
N ASP A 504 2.29 -5.71 3.24
CA ASP A 504 1.94 -6.46 4.45
C ASP A 504 2.65 -5.85 5.67
N ASP A 505 2.00 -5.90 6.83
CA ASP A 505 2.60 -5.46 8.09
C ASP A 505 3.51 -6.55 8.70
N ASN A 506 4.49 -6.14 9.50
CA ASN A 506 5.38 -7.03 10.25
C ASN A 506 6.02 -8.11 9.36
N ILE A 507 6.62 -7.68 8.26
CA ILE A 507 7.35 -8.55 7.33
C ILE A 507 8.69 -8.92 7.94
N ASP A 508 9.01 -10.22 8.02
CA ASP A 508 10.31 -10.73 8.41
C ASP A 508 11.08 -11.21 7.19
N VAL A 509 12.00 -10.38 6.70
CA VAL A 509 12.83 -10.74 5.55
C VAL A 509 13.98 -11.64 5.99
N ASN A 510 13.84 -12.93 5.72
CA ASN A 510 14.85 -13.93 6.03
C ASN A 510 16.07 -13.85 5.11
N LYS A 511 15.87 -13.43 3.86
CA LYS A 511 16.96 -13.20 2.89
C LYS A 511 16.58 -12.11 1.91
N ILE A 512 17.52 -11.20 1.66
CA ILE A 512 17.48 -10.21 0.57
C ILE A 512 18.41 -10.66 -0.54
N PHE A 513 18.00 -10.48 -1.79
CA PHE A 513 18.80 -10.88 -2.94
C PHE A 513 18.73 -9.85 -4.06
N THR A 514 19.86 -9.52 -4.61
CA THR A 514 20.02 -8.75 -5.85
C THR A 514 21.41 -9.00 -6.44
N THR A 515 21.62 -8.63 -7.68
CA THR A 515 22.92 -8.65 -8.36
C THR A 515 23.07 -7.42 -9.24
N LYS A 516 24.26 -7.19 -9.78
CA LYS A 516 24.53 -6.11 -10.75
C LYS A 516 23.67 -6.22 -12.03
N ASP A 517 23.28 -7.45 -12.40
CA ASP A 517 22.53 -7.75 -13.63
C ASP A 517 21.01 -7.75 -13.44
N LEU A 518 20.54 -7.57 -12.21
CA LEU A 518 19.12 -7.48 -11.87
C LEU A 518 18.72 -6.03 -11.64
N GLU A 519 17.62 -5.59 -12.24
CA GLU A 519 17.02 -4.27 -11.99
C GLU A 519 16.20 -4.22 -10.70
N LYS A 520 16.00 -5.37 -10.07
CA LYS A 520 15.09 -5.57 -8.93
C LYS A 520 15.84 -6.07 -7.70
N VAL A 521 15.22 -5.84 -6.54
CA VAL A 521 15.62 -6.37 -5.24
C VAL A 521 14.53 -7.32 -4.75
N TYR A 522 14.91 -8.49 -4.28
CA TYR A 522 14.02 -9.56 -3.85
C TYR A 522 14.16 -9.78 -2.34
N GLY A 523 13.08 -9.59 -1.59
CA GLY A 523 13.02 -9.82 -0.15
C GLY A 523 12.14 -11.04 0.16
N TRP A 524 12.71 -12.10 0.73
CA TRP A 524 11.99 -13.33 1.03
C TRP A 524 11.51 -13.39 2.47
N ASP A 525 10.19 -13.42 2.66
CA ASP A 525 9.54 -13.78 3.92
C ASP A 525 9.15 -15.27 3.88
N LYS A 526 9.97 -16.08 4.51
CA LYS A 526 9.77 -17.53 4.56
C LYS A 526 8.47 -17.93 5.26
N LYS A 527 8.12 -17.23 6.33
CA LYS A 527 6.91 -17.51 7.12
C LYS A 527 5.64 -17.33 6.29
N ARG A 528 5.64 -16.33 5.41
CA ARG A 528 4.52 -16.06 4.49
C ARG A 528 4.61 -16.90 3.21
N GLY A 529 5.75 -17.49 2.91
CA GLY A 529 5.98 -18.14 1.61
C GLY A 529 5.94 -17.15 0.45
N THR A 530 6.47 -15.94 0.68
CA THR A 530 6.38 -14.80 -0.22
C THR A 530 7.74 -14.21 -0.53
N ILE A 531 7.98 -13.86 -1.78
CA ILE A 531 9.08 -12.99 -2.18
C ILE A 531 8.49 -11.67 -2.63
N TYR A 532 8.84 -10.58 -1.94
CA TYR A 532 8.52 -9.20 -2.33
C TYR A 532 9.57 -8.70 -3.32
N ILE A 533 9.12 -8.13 -4.41
CA ILE A 533 9.95 -7.64 -5.50
C ILE A 533 9.86 -6.13 -5.54
N MET A 534 10.99 -5.47 -5.44
CA MET A 534 11.13 -4.03 -5.35
C MET A 534 12.10 -3.51 -6.41
N GLY A 535 11.94 -2.25 -6.78
CA GLY A 535 12.99 -1.54 -7.52
C GLY A 535 14.22 -1.26 -6.65
N LYS A 536 15.34 -0.86 -7.25
CA LYS A 536 16.59 -0.48 -6.56
C LYS A 536 16.45 0.74 -5.65
N ASN A 537 15.35 1.47 -5.77
CA ASN A 537 14.96 2.59 -4.90
C ASN A 537 14.08 2.19 -3.71
N GLY A 538 13.72 0.91 -3.57
CA GLY A 538 12.87 0.39 -2.51
C GLY A 538 11.38 0.36 -2.84
N ASN A 539 10.94 0.91 -3.96
CA ASN A 539 9.53 0.91 -4.33
C ASN A 539 9.04 -0.51 -4.64
N TYR A 540 8.00 -0.93 -3.95
CA TYR A 540 7.32 -2.19 -4.21
C TYR A 540 6.79 -2.25 -5.65
N GLN A 541 6.97 -3.39 -6.32
CA GLN A 541 6.50 -3.60 -7.69
C GLN A 541 5.50 -4.75 -7.80
N GLU A 542 5.82 -5.89 -7.18
CA GLU A 542 5.03 -7.12 -7.24
C GLU A 542 5.46 -8.10 -6.13
N GLN A 543 4.71 -9.18 -5.95
CA GLN A 543 5.11 -10.28 -5.08
C GLN A 543 4.79 -11.64 -5.69
N VAL A 544 5.65 -12.58 -5.41
CA VAL A 544 5.49 -13.99 -5.78
C VAL A 544 5.18 -14.81 -4.53
N ASN A 545 4.04 -15.48 -4.53
CA ASN A 545 3.66 -16.45 -3.52
C ASN A 545 3.84 -17.86 -4.08
N SER A 546 4.44 -18.75 -3.31
CA SER A 546 4.53 -20.17 -3.68
C SER A 546 4.68 -21.04 -2.45
N LYS A 547 3.98 -22.16 -2.43
CA LYS A 547 4.03 -23.10 -1.28
C LYS A 547 5.44 -23.58 -0.95
N ILE A 548 6.30 -23.69 -1.94
CA ILE A 548 7.68 -24.13 -1.73
C ILE A 548 8.50 -23.11 -0.94
N LEU A 549 8.20 -21.82 -1.08
CA LEU A 549 8.93 -20.75 -0.39
C LEU A 549 8.85 -20.82 1.13
N SER A 550 7.77 -21.40 1.70
CA SER A 550 7.65 -21.58 3.16
C SER A 550 8.51 -22.72 3.70
N THR A 551 8.94 -23.65 2.85
CA THR A 551 9.68 -24.87 3.22
C THR A 551 11.10 -24.91 2.65
N ALA A 552 11.42 -24.04 1.69
CA ALA A 552 12.76 -23.93 1.11
C ALA A 552 13.81 -23.60 2.18
N SER A 553 15.05 -24.05 1.95
CA SER A 553 16.20 -23.73 2.80
C SER A 553 16.82 -22.40 2.42
N ASP A 554 16.82 -22.08 1.11
CA ASP A 554 17.44 -20.86 0.58
C ASP A 554 16.95 -20.58 -0.86
N PHE A 555 17.21 -19.37 -1.39
CA PHE A 555 16.86 -18.98 -2.75
C PHE A 555 17.88 -18.05 -3.39
N VAL A 556 17.86 -18.00 -4.72
CA VAL A 556 18.56 -17.02 -5.58
C VAL A 556 17.70 -16.70 -6.80
N VAL A 557 18.05 -15.63 -7.51
CA VAL A 557 17.33 -15.21 -8.73
C VAL A 557 18.31 -15.06 -9.88
N HIS A 558 18.01 -15.70 -11.00
CA HIS A 558 18.79 -15.59 -12.25
C HIS A 558 17.86 -15.27 -13.41
N LYS A 559 18.09 -14.15 -14.10
CA LYS A 559 17.24 -13.69 -15.23
C LYS A 559 15.74 -13.73 -14.90
N GLU A 560 15.38 -13.19 -13.72
CA GLU A 560 14.02 -13.16 -13.16
C GLU A 560 13.41 -14.53 -12.78
N ILE A 561 14.08 -15.64 -13.03
CA ILE A 561 13.69 -16.97 -12.56
C ILE A 561 14.18 -17.15 -11.12
N ILE A 562 13.29 -17.52 -10.22
CA ILE A 562 13.62 -17.79 -8.83
C ILE A 562 14.01 -19.27 -8.70
N TYR A 563 15.22 -19.54 -8.22
CA TYR A 563 15.68 -20.88 -7.87
C TYR A 563 15.67 -21.06 -6.36
N VAL A 564 15.08 -22.13 -5.89
CA VAL A 564 14.99 -22.46 -4.46
C VAL A 564 15.55 -23.86 -4.21
N ILE A 565 16.20 -24.04 -3.05
CA ILE A 565 16.67 -25.35 -2.60
C ILE A 565 15.77 -25.88 -1.50
N GLN A 566 15.28 -27.12 -1.66
CA GLN A 566 14.50 -27.84 -0.65
C GLN A 566 14.91 -29.29 -0.61
N GLY A 567 15.43 -29.75 0.52
CA GLY A 567 15.94 -31.12 0.65
C GLY A 567 17.06 -31.38 -0.34
N SER A 568 16.92 -32.42 -1.18
CA SER A 568 17.89 -32.75 -2.22
C SER A 568 17.67 -32.01 -3.55
N LYS A 569 16.61 -31.20 -3.66
CA LYS A 569 16.15 -30.71 -4.96
C LYS A 569 16.24 -29.19 -5.09
N ILE A 570 16.65 -28.78 -6.27
CA ILE A 570 16.55 -27.39 -6.72
C ILE A 570 15.27 -27.28 -7.56
N TYR A 571 14.43 -26.31 -7.23
CA TYR A 571 13.23 -26.01 -7.99
C TYR A 571 13.32 -24.61 -8.59
N LYS A 572 12.61 -24.39 -9.68
CA LYS A 572 12.42 -23.07 -10.30
C LYS A 572 10.97 -22.64 -10.20
N ILE A 573 10.77 -21.35 -9.94
CA ILE A 573 9.50 -20.65 -9.92
C ILE A 573 9.53 -19.63 -11.05
N GLU A 574 8.62 -19.77 -12.00
CA GLU A 574 8.54 -18.93 -13.22
C GLU A 574 7.21 -18.20 -13.30
#